data_ad7c6c16157d2603361dfa126664bb9b
#
_entry.id   ad7c6c16157d2603361dfa126664bb9b
#
_cell.length_a   1.000
_cell.length_b   1.000
_cell.length_c   1.000
_cell.angle_alpha   90.00
_cell.angle_beta   90.00
_cell.angle_gamma   90.00
#
_symmetry.space_group_name_H-M   'P 1'
#
loop_
_entity.id
_entity.type
_entity.pdbx_description
1 polymer ?
#
loop_
_entity_poly.entity_id
_entity_poly.type
_entity_poly.pdbx_seq_one_letter_code
_entity_poly.pdbx_strand_id
1 'polypeptide(L)'
;MDFQLDEEFRLLNETVNKFVENELMPLEALVLEREARGGDHELTDAELAPLHDKCRELGLWGLDCPVETGGADLPAIALVGVNEALGRTITPFTFPPDSPNLHMLLATANDQQKEKYLEPYARGETISAIAISEPGAGTDPAGMTTRAVRDGDDWVLNGRKIWISRMDKADFTIVMAVTDPEKGSRGGISAFLVDRDTPGLEIARKILLIGGHYNYEIVFDNCRLPASQLLGVEGQGFAPMQWRLIVRRLEMGAWCLGAARRALDMLCDYANQRETFGERLADRQSIQWWVADLETRCHCLQLMLWHAAAKQDAGGDVRTEASMIKLYGTELATDAIDWAMQTYGAMGMTKELPLHLMAQRVRLMRIYEGPSEIHRWVLARQRLKQNA
;
A
#
# COMPACT_ATOMS: atom_id res chain seq x y z
N MET A 1 12.83 -16.81 20.32
CA MET A 1 12.70 -15.94 19.12
C MET A 1 14.05 -15.28 18.96
N ASP A 2 14.74 -15.51 17.87
CA ASP A 2 15.96 -14.78 17.53
C ASP A 2 15.52 -13.52 16.80
N PHE A 3 15.92 -12.35 17.27
CA PHE A 3 15.58 -11.05 16.67
C PHE A 3 16.71 -10.53 15.76
N GLN A 4 17.72 -11.36 15.47
CA GLN A 4 18.76 -11.02 14.52
C GLN A 4 18.28 -11.41 13.12
N LEU A 5 18.24 -10.44 12.21
CA LEU A 5 18.06 -10.72 10.79
C LEU A 5 19.30 -11.46 10.26
N ASP A 6 19.06 -12.39 9.36
CA ASP A 6 20.14 -13.04 8.62
C ASP A 6 21.02 -12.00 7.93
N GLU A 7 22.31 -12.30 7.80
CA GLU A 7 23.29 -11.35 7.24
C GLU A 7 22.89 -10.88 5.83
N GLU A 8 22.30 -11.74 5.03
CA GLU A 8 21.80 -11.44 3.70
C GLU A 8 20.72 -10.35 3.74
N PHE A 9 19.75 -10.46 4.64
CA PHE A 9 18.66 -9.48 4.76
C PHE A 9 19.16 -8.16 5.36
N ARG A 10 20.18 -8.21 6.20
CA ARG A 10 20.84 -7.00 6.69
C ARG A 10 21.52 -6.24 5.54
N LEU A 11 22.27 -6.95 4.68
CA LEU A 11 22.92 -6.36 3.50
C LEU A 11 21.89 -5.82 2.49
N LEU A 12 20.78 -6.52 2.29
CA LEU A 12 19.65 -6.03 1.48
C LEU A 12 19.13 -4.70 2.05
N ASN A 13 18.85 -4.65 3.35
CA ASN A 13 18.36 -3.43 4.00
C ASN A 13 19.36 -2.27 3.88
N GLU A 14 20.65 -2.51 4.01
CA GLU A 14 21.69 -1.49 3.78
C GLU A 14 21.66 -0.98 2.33
N THR A 15 21.50 -1.88 1.35
CA THR A 15 21.40 -1.52 -0.07
C THR A 15 20.15 -0.69 -0.37
N VAL A 16 19.01 -1.11 0.16
CA VAL A 16 17.74 -0.39 0.01
C VAL A 16 17.78 0.97 0.68
N ASN A 17 18.33 1.09 1.90
CA ASN A 17 18.47 2.38 2.56
C ASN A 17 19.36 3.33 1.73
N LYS A 18 20.49 2.86 1.20
CA LYS A 18 21.35 3.66 0.31
C LYS A 18 20.61 4.08 -0.96
N PHE A 19 19.80 3.20 -1.56
CA PHE A 19 18.98 3.55 -2.70
C PHE A 19 17.97 4.67 -2.35
N VAL A 20 17.28 4.56 -1.22
CA VAL A 20 16.36 5.60 -0.77
C VAL A 20 17.08 6.92 -0.52
N GLU A 21 18.22 6.90 0.16
CA GLU A 21 18.99 8.09 0.51
C GLU A 21 19.62 8.78 -0.72
N ASN A 22 20.14 8.01 -1.68
CA ASN A 22 20.92 8.56 -2.80
C ASN A 22 20.06 8.81 -4.05
N GLU A 23 18.98 8.05 -4.26
CA GLU A 23 18.19 8.14 -5.50
C GLU A 23 16.80 8.77 -5.25
N LEU A 24 16.14 8.45 -4.12
CA LEU A 24 14.77 8.91 -3.87
C LEU A 24 14.71 10.22 -3.08
N MET A 25 15.47 10.36 -1.99
CA MET A 25 15.44 11.58 -1.17
C MET A 25 15.86 12.85 -1.94
N PRO A 26 16.82 12.82 -2.88
CA PRO A 26 17.13 14.00 -3.69
C PRO A 26 15.96 14.50 -4.55
N LEU A 27 15.03 13.62 -4.93
CA LEU A 27 13.84 13.97 -5.70
C LEU A 27 12.74 14.66 -4.87
N GLU A 28 12.86 14.66 -3.54
CA GLU A 28 11.86 15.30 -2.67
C GLU A 28 11.73 16.80 -2.91
N ALA A 29 12.81 17.48 -3.26
CA ALA A 29 12.77 18.90 -3.62
C ALA A 29 11.82 19.15 -4.81
N LEU A 30 11.88 18.28 -5.83
CA LEU A 30 10.99 18.34 -6.98
C LEU A 30 9.53 18.06 -6.60
N VAL A 31 9.31 17.07 -5.72
CA VAL A 31 7.96 16.74 -5.22
C VAL A 31 7.36 17.90 -4.44
N LEU A 32 8.14 18.54 -3.56
CA LEU A 32 7.72 19.72 -2.80
C LEU A 32 7.44 20.94 -3.70
N GLU A 33 8.26 21.14 -4.73
CA GLU A 33 8.03 22.20 -5.70
C GLU A 33 6.73 22.00 -6.50
N ARG A 34 6.45 20.75 -6.93
CA ARG A 34 5.19 20.38 -7.60
C ARG A 34 3.99 20.61 -6.68
N GLU A 35 4.10 20.18 -5.41
CA GLU A 35 3.06 20.41 -4.40
C GLU A 35 2.80 21.90 -4.19
N ALA A 36 3.85 22.71 -4.06
CA ALA A 36 3.71 24.14 -3.87
C ALA A 36 2.96 24.83 -5.02
N ARG A 37 3.11 24.32 -6.23
CA ARG A 37 2.44 24.80 -7.46
C ARG A 37 1.06 24.17 -7.68
N GLY A 38 0.61 23.26 -6.84
CA GLY A 38 -0.64 22.51 -7.03
C GLY A 38 -0.61 21.50 -8.17
N GLY A 39 0.58 21.01 -8.52
CA GLY A 39 0.80 20.03 -9.58
C GLY A 39 0.65 18.58 -9.12
N ASP A 40 0.79 17.67 -10.09
CA ASP A 40 0.85 16.23 -9.83
C ASP A 40 2.20 15.88 -9.18
N HIS A 41 2.17 15.09 -8.12
CA HIS A 41 3.36 14.66 -7.39
C HIS A 41 4.00 13.42 -7.97
N GLU A 42 3.31 12.72 -8.87
CA GLU A 42 3.81 11.49 -9.48
C GLU A 42 5.09 11.75 -10.27
N LEU A 43 6.00 10.78 -10.23
CA LEU A 43 7.17 10.81 -11.11
C LEU A 43 6.73 10.52 -12.54
N THR A 44 7.28 11.27 -13.48
CA THR A 44 7.12 11.01 -14.91
C THR A 44 7.88 9.75 -15.32
N ASP A 45 7.54 9.16 -16.47
CA ASP A 45 8.24 7.99 -16.98
C ASP A 45 9.74 8.27 -17.19
N ALA A 46 10.11 9.49 -17.59
CA ALA A 46 11.50 9.92 -17.73
C ALA A 46 12.26 9.99 -16.39
N GLU A 47 11.57 10.26 -15.30
CA GLU A 47 12.13 10.25 -13.94
C GLU A 47 12.15 8.85 -13.32
N LEU A 48 11.21 8.00 -13.70
CA LEU A 48 11.15 6.60 -13.25
C LEU A 48 12.17 5.70 -13.95
N ALA A 49 12.43 5.91 -15.24
CA ALA A 49 13.30 5.05 -16.02
C ALA A 49 14.70 4.83 -15.38
N PRO A 50 15.46 5.90 -15.00
CA PRO A 50 16.75 5.70 -14.34
C PRO A 50 16.66 4.99 -13.00
N LEU A 51 15.58 5.19 -12.23
CA LEU A 51 15.34 4.47 -10.98
C LEU A 51 15.08 2.99 -11.23
N HIS A 52 14.30 2.65 -12.24
CA HIS A 52 14.05 1.27 -12.64
C HIS A 52 15.32 0.57 -13.14
N ASP A 53 16.16 1.27 -13.93
CA ASP A 53 17.44 0.71 -14.36
C ASP A 53 18.36 0.46 -13.16
N LYS A 54 18.38 1.37 -12.20
CA LYS A 54 19.14 1.21 -10.96
C LYS A 54 18.61 0.05 -10.10
N CYS A 55 17.30 -0.14 -10.05
CA CYS A 55 16.71 -1.31 -9.37
C CYS A 55 17.18 -2.62 -10.00
N ARG A 56 17.24 -2.69 -11.35
CA ARG A 56 17.75 -3.89 -12.05
C ARG A 56 19.24 -4.12 -11.76
N GLU A 57 20.06 -3.06 -11.81
CA GLU A 57 21.49 -3.11 -11.50
C GLU A 57 21.76 -3.64 -10.09
N LEU A 58 20.96 -3.22 -9.10
CA LEU A 58 21.13 -3.56 -7.69
C LEU A 58 20.38 -4.83 -7.26
N GLY A 59 19.65 -5.50 -8.16
CA GLY A 59 18.81 -6.65 -7.81
C GLY A 59 17.58 -6.30 -6.97
N LEU A 60 17.09 -5.06 -7.07
CA LEU A 60 15.92 -4.56 -6.35
C LEU A 60 14.62 -4.63 -7.18
N TRP A 61 14.58 -5.52 -8.18
CA TRP A 61 13.42 -5.78 -9.02
C TRP A 61 12.77 -7.11 -8.64
N GLY A 62 11.43 -7.13 -8.52
CA GLY A 62 10.70 -8.36 -8.23
C GLY A 62 11.05 -8.97 -6.89
N LEU A 63 11.22 -8.16 -5.84
CA LEU A 63 11.71 -8.62 -4.55
C LEU A 63 10.85 -9.74 -3.95
N ASP A 64 9.53 -9.68 -4.12
CA ASP A 64 8.54 -10.68 -3.68
C ASP A 64 7.93 -11.50 -4.83
N CYS A 65 8.45 -11.33 -6.05
CA CYS A 65 8.06 -12.14 -7.20
C CYS A 65 8.77 -13.50 -7.15
N PRO A 66 8.11 -14.58 -7.58
CA PRO A 66 8.74 -15.89 -7.70
C PRO A 66 9.95 -15.87 -8.63
N VAL A 67 10.91 -16.74 -8.35
CA VAL A 67 12.13 -16.90 -9.19
C VAL A 67 11.78 -17.22 -10.64
N GLU A 68 10.72 -17.99 -10.88
CA GLU A 68 10.29 -18.37 -12.24
C GLU A 68 9.83 -17.17 -13.07
N THR A 69 9.42 -16.08 -12.40
CA THR A 69 9.05 -14.82 -13.07
C THR A 69 10.20 -13.81 -13.12
N GLY A 70 11.40 -14.24 -12.72
CA GLY A 70 12.61 -13.39 -12.69
C GLY A 70 12.75 -12.56 -11.42
N GLY A 71 12.00 -12.87 -10.37
CA GLY A 71 12.08 -12.21 -9.07
C GLY A 71 13.05 -12.85 -8.10
N ALA A 72 13.10 -12.31 -6.88
CA ALA A 72 13.98 -12.76 -5.80
C ALA A 72 13.29 -13.67 -4.77
N ASP A 73 11.96 -13.82 -4.85
CA ASP A 73 11.12 -14.62 -3.93
C ASP A 73 11.45 -14.41 -2.45
N LEU A 74 11.65 -13.15 -2.07
CA LEU A 74 12.07 -12.81 -0.71
C LEU A 74 10.96 -13.09 0.30
N PRO A 75 11.30 -13.63 1.48
CA PRO A 75 10.35 -13.85 2.55
C PRO A 75 9.83 -12.53 3.12
N ALA A 76 8.65 -12.57 3.74
CA ALA A 76 8.00 -11.39 4.31
C ALA A 76 8.90 -10.66 5.33
N ILE A 77 9.73 -11.40 6.08
CA ILE A 77 10.65 -10.81 7.07
C ILE A 77 11.70 -9.89 6.42
N ALA A 78 12.19 -10.23 5.23
CA ALA A 78 13.12 -9.38 4.47
C ALA A 78 12.42 -8.12 3.94
N LEU A 79 11.16 -8.25 3.51
CA LEU A 79 10.38 -7.14 2.95
C LEU A 79 9.99 -6.08 3.99
N VAL A 80 10.02 -6.40 5.30
CA VAL A 80 9.76 -5.40 6.35
C VAL A 80 10.72 -4.23 6.25
N GLY A 81 12.04 -4.49 6.18
CA GLY A 81 13.05 -3.44 6.09
C GLY A 81 12.99 -2.66 4.77
N VAL A 82 12.68 -3.34 3.66
CA VAL A 82 12.47 -2.71 2.35
C VAL A 82 11.35 -1.67 2.40
N ASN A 83 10.20 -2.04 2.94
CA ASN A 83 9.04 -1.17 3.04
C ASN A 83 9.23 -0.07 4.10
N GLU A 84 9.94 -0.35 5.20
CA GLU A 84 10.32 0.67 6.18
C GLU A 84 11.18 1.76 5.54
N ALA A 85 12.19 1.40 4.76
CA ALA A 85 13.05 2.35 4.06
C ALA A 85 12.24 3.24 3.10
N LEU A 86 11.33 2.67 2.30
CA LEU A 86 10.42 3.43 1.45
C LEU A 86 9.52 4.40 2.24
N GLY A 87 9.11 4.03 3.44
CA GLY A 87 8.33 4.89 4.33
C GLY A 87 9.06 6.16 4.77
N ARG A 88 10.39 6.21 4.66
CA ARG A 88 11.21 7.36 5.03
C ARG A 88 11.19 8.50 4.01
N THR A 89 10.72 8.28 2.77
CA THR A 89 10.70 9.31 1.73
C THR A 89 9.30 9.74 1.35
N ILE A 90 9.17 11.01 0.90
CA ILE A 90 7.96 11.52 0.26
C ILE A 90 7.99 11.35 -1.27
N THR A 91 9.08 10.89 -1.85
CA THR A 91 9.13 10.57 -3.27
C THR A 91 8.19 9.41 -3.58
N PRO A 92 7.23 9.55 -4.51
CA PRO A 92 6.26 8.51 -4.81
C PRO A 92 6.91 7.41 -5.65
N PHE A 93 7.48 6.44 -4.99
CA PHE A 93 8.15 5.30 -5.58
C PHE A 93 7.76 4.00 -4.86
N THR A 94 7.67 2.93 -5.62
CA THR A 94 7.56 1.55 -5.13
C THR A 94 8.50 0.67 -5.92
N PHE A 95 9.15 -0.29 -5.27
CA PHE A 95 9.99 -1.24 -6.01
C PHE A 95 9.14 -2.04 -7.01
N PRO A 96 9.58 -2.12 -8.27
CA PRO A 96 8.82 -2.81 -9.32
C PRO A 96 8.87 -4.35 -9.15
N PRO A 97 7.80 -5.03 -9.60
CA PRO A 97 6.48 -4.50 -9.85
C PRO A 97 5.75 -4.15 -8.56
N ASP A 98 4.71 -3.29 -8.60
CA ASP A 98 3.87 -3.01 -7.41
C ASP A 98 3.06 -4.27 -7.05
N SER A 99 3.50 -4.95 -6.03
CA SER A 99 3.29 -6.37 -5.80
C SER A 99 1.91 -6.87 -5.33
N PRO A 100 1.03 -6.10 -4.65
CA PRO A 100 -0.14 -6.75 -4.03
C PRO A 100 -1.09 -7.44 -5.01
N ASN A 101 -1.19 -6.94 -6.26
CA ASN A 101 -2.00 -7.58 -7.29
C ASN A 101 -1.32 -8.84 -7.85
N LEU A 102 0.01 -8.90 -7.82
CA LEU A 102 0.80 -10.08 -8.17
C LEU A 102 0.37 -11.29 -7.36
N HIS A 103 0.27 -11.16 -6.03
CA HIS A 103 -0.12 -12.26 -5.14
C HIS A 103 -1.52 -12.82 -5.48
N MET A 104 -2.44 -11.96 -5.91
CA MET A 104 -3.76 -12.41 -6.35
C MET A 104 -3.68 -13.20 -7.66
N LEU A 105 -2.89 -12.73 -8.62
CA LEU A 105 -2.65 -13.44 -9.90
C LEU A 105 -1.93 -14.78 -9.66
N LEU A 106 -0.89 -14.81 -8.86
CA LEU A 106 -0.16 -16.03 -8.51
C LEU A 106 -1.08 -17.11 -7.92
N ALA A 107 -2.00 -16.70 -7.04
CA ALA A 107 -2.90 -17.61 -6.35
C ALA A 107 -4.04 -18.15 -7.23
N THR A 108 -4.42 -17.45 -8.31
CA THR A 108 -5.71 -17.71 -8.97
C THR A 108 -5.65 -17.81 -10.50
N ALA A 109 -4.60 -17.27 -11.14
CA ALA A 109 -4.49 -17.26 -12.58
C ALA A 109 -4.19 -18.67 -13.15
N ASN A 110 -4.88 -19.06 -14.22
CA ASN A 110 -4.54 -20.23 -15.02
C ASN A 110 -3.33 -19.92 -15.93
N ASP A 111 -2.82 -20.94 -16.63
CA ASP A 111 -1.59 -20.81 -17.42
C ASP A 111 -1.70 -19.75 -18.53
N GLN A 112 -2.85 -19.64 -19.21
CA GLN A 112 -3.07 -18.61 -20.24
C GLN A 112 -3.11 -17.20 -19.61
N GLN A 113 -3.71 -17.07 -18.44
CA GLN A 113 -3.75 -15.81 -17.71
C GLN A 113 -2.38 -15.43 -17.14
N LYS A 114 -1.59 -16.41 -16.72
CA LYS A 114 -0.19 -16.17 -16.30
C LYS A 114 0.64 -15.63 -17.46
N GLU A 115 0.59 -16.27 -18.62
CA GLU A 115 1.30 -15.81 -19.81
C GLU A 115 0.88 -14.41 -20.24
N LYS A 116 -0.44 -14.12 -20.24
CA LYS A 116 -0.96 -12.85 -20.74
C LYS A 116 -0.82 -11.68 -19.73
N TYR A 117 -1.02 -11.94 -18.43
CA TYR A 117 -1.13 -10.88 -17.43
C TYR A 117 -0.02 -10.92 -16.37
N LEU A 118 0.29 -12.10 -15.81
CA LEU A 118 1.25 -12.21 -14.71
C LEU A 118 2.69 -11.96 -15.15
N GLU A 119 3.13 -12.64 -16.21
CA GLU A 119 4.52 -12.56 -16.66
C GLU A 119 4.90 -11.16 -17.16
N PRO A 120 4.11 -10.48 -18.02
CA PRO A 120 4.40 -9.10 -18.41
C PRO A 120 4.36 -8.13 -17.22
N TYR A 121 3.44 -8.35 -16.28
CA TYR A 121 3.36 -7.56 -15.06
C TYR A 121 4.59 -7.73 -14.18
N ALA A 122 5.05 -8.96 -13.95
CA ALA A 122 6.25 -9.25 -13.17
C ALA A 122 7.52 -8.62 -13.80
N ARG A 123 7.59 -8.58 -15.14
CA ARG A 123 8.68 -7.90 -15.87
C ARG A 123 8.55 -6.38 -15.91
N GLY A 124 7.43 -5.81 -15.41
CA GLY A 124 7.15 -4.38 -15.45
C GLY A 124 6.79 -3.85 -16.83
N GLU A 125 6.39 -4.71 -17.75
CA GLU A 125 5.93 -4.35 -19.10
C GLU A 125 4.48 -3.86 -19.11
N THR A 126 3.69 -4.27 -18.09
CA THR A 126 2.30 -3.86 -17.90
C THR A 126 2.06 -3.37 -16.49
N ILE A 127 1.03 -2.53 -16.34
CA ILE A 127 0.56 -1.97 -15.07
C ILE A 127 -0.83 -2.52 -14.78
N SER A 128 -1.07 -2.93 -13.55
CA SER A 128 -2.39 -3.40 -13.11
C SER A 128 -3.09 -2.40 -12.19
N ALA A 129 -4.43 -2.39 -12.25
CA ALA A 129 -5.28 -1.79 -11.24
C ALA A 129 -6.15 -2.85 -10.57
N ILE A 130 -6.75 -2.51 -9.42
CA ILE A 130 -7.78 -3.32 -8.78
C ILE A 130 -9.01 -2.48 -8.45
N ALA A 131 -10.18 -2.98 -8.79
CA ALA A 131 -11.46 -2.30 -8.64
C ALA A 131 -12.39 -3.07 -7.70
N ILE A 132 -12.42 -2.64 -6.42
CA ILE A 132 -13.21 -3.27 -5.34
C ILE A 132 -14.34 -2.34 -4.93
N SER A 133 -13.99 -1.14 -4.45
CA SER A 133 -14.92 -0.18 -3.82
C SER A 133 -15.91 0.41 -4.82
N GLU A 134 -17.12 0.68 -4.34
CA GLU A 134 -18.19 1.36 -5.07
C GLU A 134 -18.66 2.59 -4.30
N PRO A 135 -19.38 3.53 -4.94
CA PRO A 135 -19.95 4.68 -4.24
C PRO A 135 -20.80 4.32 -3.01
N GLY A 136 -21.47 3.15 -3.04
CA GLY A 136 -22.29 2.63 -1.94
C GLY A 136 -21.63 1.53 -1.10
N ALA A 137 -20.44 1.03 -1.47
CA ALA A 137 -19.79 -0.12 -0.83
C ALA A 137 -18.27 0.08 -0.71
N GLY A 138 -17.83 0.75 0.36
CA GLY A 138 -16.42 0.98 0.66
C GLY A 138 -15.95 0.09 1.82
N THR A 139 -16.34 0.45 3.03
CA THR A 139 -15.96 -0.24 4.27
C THR A 139 -16.45 -1.69 4.30
N ASP A 140 -17.62 -1.96 3.77
CA ASP A 140 -18.18 -3.29 3.55
C ASP A 140 -18.16 -3.63 2.05
N PRO A 141 -17.09 -4.25 1.54
CA PRO A 141 -17.01 -4.60 0.12
C PRO A 141 -17.97 -5.73 -0.27
N ALA A 142 -18.52 -6.46 0.69
CA ALA A 142 -19.54 -7.49 0.41
C ALA A 142 -20.87 -6.90 -0.04
N GLY A 143 -21.12 -5.61 0.25
CA GLY A 143 -22.30 -4.87 -0.22
C GLY A 143 -22.19 -4.32 -1.65
N MET A 144 -21.18 -4.73 -2.45
CA MET A 144 -21.03 -4.27 -3.82
C MET A 144 -22.22 -4.68 -4.70
N THR A 145 -22.48 -3.85 -5.70
CA THR A 145 -23.63 -3.99 -6.62
C THR A 145 -23.23 -4.19 -8.09
N THR A 146 -21.96 -3.96 -8.44
CA THR A 146 -21.40 -4.29 -9.77
C THR A 146 -21.63 -5.77 -10.04
N ARG A 147 -22.29 -6.08 -11.17
CA ARG A 147 -22.71 -7.44 -11.52
C ARG A 147 -22.02 -7.93 -12.79
N ALA A 148 -21.70 -9.22 -12.80
CA ALA A 148 -21.33 -9.96 -13.99
C ALA A 148 -22.37 -11.06 -14.21
N VAL A 149 -23.06 -11.01 -15.35
CA VAL A 149 -24.11 -11.95 -15.72
C VAL A 149 -23.66 -12.75 -16.92
N ARG A 150 -23.89 -14.07 -16.92
CA ARG A 150 -23.59 -14.92 -18.09
C ARG A 150 -24.52 -14.60 -19.25
N ASP A 151 -23.92 -14.50 -20.43
CA ASP A 151 -24.61 -14.39 -21.71
C ASP A 151 -23.95 -15.31 -22.73
N GLY A 152 -24.48 -16.50 -22.87
CA GLY A 152 -23.81 -17.61 -23.56
C GLY A 152 -22.55 -18.06 -22.86
N ASP A 153 -21.43 -18.08 -23.57
CA ASP A 153 -20.13 -18.43 -23.04
C ASP A 153 -19.40 -17.22 -22.41
N ASP A 154 -19.95 -16.01 -22.59
CA ASP A 154 -19.34 -14.76 -22.12
C ASP A 154 -19.97 -14.28 -20.80
N TRP A 155 -19.37 -13.23 -20.25
CA TRP A 155 -19.91 -12.44 -19.16
C TRP A 155 -20.24 -11.04 -19.62
N VAL A 156 -21.31 -10.46 -19.10
CA VAL A 156 -21.65 -9.05 -19.28
C VAL A 156 -21.53 -8.35 -17.94
N LEU A 157 -20.55 -7.45 -17.85
CA LEU A 157 -20.23 -6.68 -16.64
C LEU A 157 -20.92 -5.32 -16.68
N ASN A 158 -21.67 -5.01 -15.64
CA ASN A 158 -22.34 -3.73 -15.45
C ASN A 158 -22.14 -3.22 -14.02
N GLY A 159 -21.82 -1.92 -13.88
CA GLY A 159 -21.69 -1.30 -12.57
C GLY A 159 -20.73 -0.12 -12.55
N ARG A 160 -20.31 0.24 -11.34
CA ARG A 160 -19.47 1.40 -11.11
C ARG A 160 -18.50 1.14 -9.96
N LYS A 161 -17.24 1.49 -10.16
CA LYS A 161 -16.18 1.40 -9.14
C LYS A 161 -15.55 2.77 -8.91
N ILE A 162 -15.09 3.01 -7.69
CA ILE A 162 -14.49 4.29 -7.28
C ILE A 162 -13.28 4.09 -6.41
N TRP A 163 -12.44 5.10 -6.33
CA TRP A 163 -11.15 5.11 -5.60
C TRP A 163 -10.12 4.15 -6.20
N ILE A 164 -10.15 3.99 -7.53
CA ILE A 164 -9.22 3.11 -8.23
C ILE A 164 -7.93 3.87 -8.50
N SER A 165 -6.81 3.36 -8.02
CA SER A 165 -5.49 3.93 -8.29
C SER A 165 -4.98 3.49 -9.65
N ARG A 166 -4.16 4.35 -10.32
CA ARG A 166 -3.44 4.06 -11.57
C ARG A 166 -4.32 3.69 -12.76
N MET A 167 -5.59 3.95 -12.74
CA MET A 167 -6.50 3.56 -13.83
C MET A 167 -6.16 4.23 -15.17
N ASP A 168 -5.55 5.38 -15.15
CA ASP A 168 -5.05 6.09 -16.35
C ASP A 168 -3.85 5.41 -17.01
N LYS A 169 -3.09 4.62 -16.27
CA LYS A 169 -1.88 3.92 -16.73
C LYS A 169 -2.06 2.41 -16.83
N ALA A 170 -3.11 1.85 -16.20
CA ALA A 170 -3.32 0.41 -16.12
C ALA A 170 -3.61 -0.20 -17.50
N ASP A 171 -2.93 -1.28 -17.84
CA ASP A 171 -3.17 -2.10 -19.03
C ASP A 171 -4.34 -3.06 -18.83
N PHE A 172 -4.51 -3.50 -17.59
CA PHE A 172 -5.65 -4.30 -17.17
C PHE A 172 -6.06 -4.01 -15.72
N THR A 173 -7.31 -4.36 -15.40
CA THR A 173 -7.90 -4.15 -14.07
C THR A 173 -8.46 -5.46 -13.52
N ILE A 174 -8.11 -5.81 -12.28
CA ILE A 174 -8.78 -6.88 -11.55
C ILE A 174 -10.08 -6.31 -10.97
N VAL A 175 -11.23 -6.75 -11.45
CA VAL A 175 -12.54 -6.22 -11.07
C VAL A 175 -13.30 -7.24 -10.24
N MET A 176 -13.74 -6.84 -9.04
CA MET A 176 -14.62 -7.64 -8.20
C MET A 176 -16.08 -7.37 -8.58
N ALA A 177 -16.85 -8.42 -8.90
CA ALA A 177 -18.25 -8.32 -9.28
C ALA A 177 -19.09 -9.43 -8.67
N VAL A 178 -20.37 -9.14 -8.45
CA VAL A 178 -21.38 -10.11 -7.99
C VAL A 178 -21.80 -10.97 -9.15
N THR A 179 -21.61 -12.28 -9.03
CA THR A 179 -22.10 -13.31 -9.97
C THR A 179 -23.30 -14.06 -9.41
N ASP A 180 -23.42 -14.15 -8.07
CA ASP A 180 -24.58 -14.73 -7.39
C ASP A 180 -24.98 -13.88 -6.18
N PRO A 181 -26.03 -13.04 -6.29
CA PRO A 181 -26.42 -12.14 -5.21
C PRO A 181 -26.95 -12.86 -3.96
N GLU A 182 -27.46 -14.10 -4.09
CA GLU A 182 -28.02 -14.85 -2.97
C GLU A 182 -26.94 -15.38 -2.02
N LYS A 183 -25.73 -15.62 -2.53
CA LYS A 183 -24.59 -16.15 -1.75
C LYS A 183 -23.76 -15.06 -1.07
N GLY A 184 -23.90 -13.78 -1.45
CA GLY A 184 -23.13 -12.68 -0.90
C GLY A 184 -21.59 -12.94 -0.94
N SER A 185 -20.86 -12.57 0.09
CA SER A 185 -19.40 -12.79 0.15
C SER A 185 -18.96 -14.25 0.26
N ARG A 186 -19.89 -15.18 0.50
CA ARG A 186 -19.61 -16.61 0.68
C ARG A 186 -19.92 -17.42 -0.58
N GLY A 187 -19.47 -16.97 -1.73
CA GLY A 187 -19.65 -17.67 -3.00
C GLY A 187 -20.40 -16.86 -4.06
N GLY A 188 -20.71 -15.59 -3.80
CA GLY A 188 -21.43 -14.73 -4.74
C GLY A 188 -20.55 -13.69 -5.43
N ILE A 189 -19.26 -13.58 -5.09
CA ILE A 189 -18.34 -12.58 -5.65
C ILE A 189 -17.23 -13.26 -6.43
N SER A 190 -17.07 -12.85 -7.69
CA SER A 190 -16.02 -13.31 -8.60
C SER A 190 -15.04 -12.19 -8.92
N ALA A 191 -13.85 -12.57 -9.38
CA ALA A 191 -12.86 -11.64 -9.89
C ALA A 191 -12.75 -11.78 -11.42
N PHE A 192 -12.57 -10.67 -12.11
CA PHE A 192 -12.42 -10.62 -13.57
C PHE A 192 -11.19 -9.81 -13.95
N LEU A 193 -10.47 -10.28 -14.97
CA LEU A 193 -9.42 -9.52 -15.64
C LEU A 193 -10.05 -8.72 -16.77
N VAL A 194 -10.00 -7.40 -16.69
CA VAL A 194 -10.63 -6.49 -17.66
C VAL A 194 -9.53 -5.69 -18.33
N ASP A 195 -9.32 -5.92 -19.63
CA ASP A 195 -8.33 -5.19 -20.43
C ASP A 195 -8.76 -3.72 -20.55
N ARG A 196 -7.78 -2.82 -20.69
CA ARG A 196 -8.01 -1.36 -20.76
C ARG A 196 -9.02 -0.94 -21.83
N ASP A 197 -8.95 -1.58 -23.00
CA ASP A 197 -9.74 -1.26 -24.22
C ASP A 197 -11.03 -2.06 -24.31
N THR A 198 -11.45 -2.71 -23.23
CA THR A 198 -12.72 -3.42 -23.21
C THR A 198 -13.85 -2.45 -23.52
N PRO A 199 -14.65 -2.68 -24.58
CA PRO A 199 -15.80 -1.84 -24.90
C PRO A 199 -16.76 -1.72 -23.73
N GLY A 200 -17.18 -0.48 -23.43
CA GLY A 200 -18.06 -0.18 -22.29
C GLY A 200 -17.34 0.09 -20.97
N LEU A 201 -16.01 -0.04 -20.90
CA LEU A 201 -15.21 0.46 -19.77
C LEU A 201 -14.86 1.93 -20.00
N GLU A 202 -15.26 2.79 -19.08
CA GLU A 202 -15.00 4.23 -19.16
C GLU A 202 -14.44 4.77 -17.83
N ILE A 203 -13.47 5.68 -17.91
CA ILE A 203 -13.02 6.49 -16.78
C ILE A 203 -13.99 7.68 -16.67
N ALA A 204 -14.92 7.59 -15.75
CA ALA A 204 -15.96 8.61 -15.57
C ALA A 204 -15.42 9.87 -14.86
N ARG A 205 -14.45 9.72 -13.96
CA ARG A 205 -13.90 10.85 -13.22
C ARG A 205 -12.48 10.58 -12.70
N LYS A 206 -11.62 11.59 -12.82
CA LYS A 206 -10.31 11.68 -12.14
C LYS A 206 -10.48 12.49 -10.85
N ILE A 207 -10.04 11.96 -9.71
CA ILE A 207 -10.25 12.54 -8.38
C ILE A 207 -8.91 12.81 -7.76
N LEU A 208 -8.58 14.08 -7.51
CA LEU A 208 -7.39 14.46 -6.78
C LEU A 208 -7.60 14.23 -5.27
N LEU A 209 -6.70 13.49 -4.65
CA LEU A 209 -6.68 13.27 -3.21
C LEU A 209 -5.69 14.20 -2.51
N ILE A 210 -5.86 14.39 -1.21
CA ILE A 210 -4.78 14.95 -0.38
C ILE A 210 -3.55 14.06 -0.51
N GLY A 211 -2.34 14.62 -0.39
CA GLY A 211 -1.10 13.87 -0.59
C GLY A 211 -0.68 13.72 -2.06
N GLY A 212 -1.40 14.37 -2.98
CA GLY A 212 -0.96 14.66 -4.35
C GLY A 212 -1.04 13.51 -5.34
N HIS A 213 -1.89 12.55 -5.14
CA HIS A 213 -2.13 11.49 -6.10
C HIS A 213 -3.59 11.39 -6.52
N TYR A 214 -3.84 10.71 -7.64
CA TYR A 214 -5.15 10.58 -8.21
C TYR A 214 -5.75 9.20 -8.00
N ASN A 215 -7.06 9.18 -7.75
CA ASN A 215 -7.90 8.01 -7.89
C ASN A 215 -8.94 8.24 -8.98
N TYR A 216 -9.55 7.16 -9.43
CA TYR A 216 -10.46 7.19 -10.55
C TYR A 216 -11.78 6.54 -10.17
N GLU A 217 -12.84 7.07 -10.77
CA GLU A 217 -14.16 6.44 -10.84
C GLU A 217 -14.32 5.86 -12.23
N ILE A 218 -14.70 4.59 -12.33
CA ILE A 218 -14.90 3.87 -13.58
C ILE A 218 -16.30 3.31 -13.66
N VAL A 219 -16.81 3.23 -14.88
CA VAL A 219 -18.12 2.69 -15.21
C VAL A 219 -17.97 1.53 -16.18
N PHE A 220 -18.73 0.50 -15.95
CA PHE A 220 -18.92 -0.62 -16.84
C PHE A 220 -20.34 -0.58 -17.38
N ASP A 221 -20.49 -0.39 -18.70
CA ASP A 221 -21.77 -0.40 -19.41
C ASP A 221 -21.76 -1.50 -20.46
N ASN A 222 -22.43 -2.60 -20.15
CA ASN A 222 -22.51 -3.79 -21.00
C ASN A 222 -21.13 -4.30 -21.47
N CYS A 223 -20.11 -4.23 -20.59
CA CYS A 223 -18.79 -4.74 -20.91
C CYS A 223 -18.83 -6.26 -21.09
N ARG A 224 -18.64 -6.70 -22.33
CA ARG A 224 -18.60 -8.13 -22.66
C ARG A 224 -17.20 -8.67 -22.44
N LEU A 225 -17.10 -9.69 -21.61
CA LEU A 225 -15.86 -10.35 -21.22
C LEU A 225 -15.93 -11.82 -21.64
N PRO A 226 -14.97 -12.34 -22.41
CA PRO A 226 -14.84 -13.77 -22.65
C PRO A 226 -14.76 -14.59 -21.35
N ALA A 227 -15.23 -15.83 -21.36
CA ALA A 227 -15.14 -16.71 -20.19
C ALA A 227 -13.72 -16.84 -19.64
N SER A 228 -12.69 -16.74 -20.49
CA SER A 228 -11.28 -16.78 -20.14
C SER A 228 -10.80 -15.60 -19.26
N GLN A 229 -11.59 -14.54 -19.12
CA GLN A 229 -11.30 -13.41 -18.26
C GLN A 229 -11.83 -13.56 -16.83
N LEU A 230 -12.55 -14.62 -16.50
CA LEU A 230 -12.83 -14.99 -15.12
C LEU A 230 -11.53 -15.42 -14.43
N LEU A 231 -11.12 -14.69 -13.40
CA LEU A 231 -9.91 -14.97 -12.62
C LEU A 231 -10.23 -15.97 -11.51
N GLY A 232 -9.64 -17.16 -11.59
CA GLY A 232 -9.90 -18.24 -10.66
C GLY A 232 -11.25 -18.92 -10.90
N VAL A 233 -12.00 -19.18 -9.84
CA VAL A 233 -13.28 -19.92 -9.86
C VAL A 233 -14.44 -18.96 -9.58
N GLU A 234 -15.54 -19.14 -10.32
CA GLU A 234 -16.77 -18.38 -10.11
C GLU A 234 -17.23 -18.41 -8.64
N GLY A 235 -17.53 -17.25 -8.08
CA GLY A 235 -17.94 -17.08 -6.70
C GLY A 235 -16.79 -17.11 -5.68
N GLN A 236 -15.57 -17.41 -6.08
CA GLN A 236 -14.43 -17.55 -5.15
C GLN A 236 -13.42 -16.39 -5.23
N GLY A 237 -13.80 -15.25 -5.77
CA GLY A 237 -12.91 -14.08 -5.87
C GLY A 237 -12.64 -13.38 -4.53
N PHE A 238 -13.51 -13.53 -3.53
CA PHE A 238 -13.41 -12.76 -2.29
C PHE A 238 -12.21 -13.16 -1.41
N ALA A 239 -11.88 -14.43 -1.32
CA ALA A 239 -10.79 -14.91 -0.46
C ALA A 239 -9.39 -14.47 -0.97
N PRO A 240 -9.04 -14.61 -2.27
CA PRO A 240 -7.79 -14.07 -2.82
C PRO A 240 -7.67 -12.54 -2.67
N MET A 241 -8.78 -11.81 -2.86
CA MET A 241 -8.82 -10.38 -2.61
C MET A 241 -8.50 -10.05 -1.14
N GLN A 242 -9.04 -10.80 -0.17
CA GLN A 242 -8.73 -10.61 1.24
C GLN A 242 -7.25 -10.89 1.55
N TRP A 243 -6.63 -11.89 0.92
CA TRP A 243 -5.19 -12.17 1.07
C TRP A 243 -4.35 -11.00 0.55
N ARG A 244 -4.66 -10.49 -0.62
CA ARG A 244 -4.02 -9.29 -1.18
C ARG A 244 -4.09 -8.10 -0.20
N LEU A 245 -5.24 -7.90 0.47
CA LEU A 245 -5.39 -6.84 1.48
C LEU A 245 -4.52 -7.08 2.73
N ILE A 246 -4.28 -8.33 3.12
CA ILE A 246 -3.43 -8.66 4.27
C ILE A 246 -1.98 -8.28 3.97
N VAL A 247 -1.44 -8.68 2.82
CA VAL A 247 -0.09 -8.32 2.39
C VAL A 247 0.09 -6.80 2.41
N ARG A 248 -0.84 -6.06 1.78
CA ARG A 248 -0.77 -4.59 1.75
C ARG A 248 -0.80 -3.95 3.14
N ARG A 249 -1.52 -4.52 4.10
CA ARG A 249 -1.56 -4.00 5.48
C ARG A 249 -0.23 -4.14 6.21
N LEU A 250 0.51 -5.22 5.96
CA LEU A 250 1.86 -5.41 6.51
C LEU A 250 2.83 -4.39 5.91
N GLU A 251 2.83 -4.22 4.59
CA GLU A 251 3.61 -3.19 3.90
C GLU A 251 3.31 -1.79 4.45
N MET A 252 2.03 -1.44 4.58
CA MET A 252 1.62 -0.15 5.14
C MET A 252 2.12 0.05 6.57
N GLY A 253 2.13 -0.99 7.39
CA GLY A 253 2.69 -0.93 8.74
C GLY A 253 4.17 -0.59 8.72
N ALA A 254 4.94 -1.20 7.82
CA ALA A 254 6.36 -0.92 7.65
C ALA A 254 6.61 0.50 7.10
N TRP A 255 5.83 0.97 6.12
CA TRP A 255 5.89 2.37 5.66
C TRP A 255 5.59 3.37 6.78
N CYS A 256 4.59 3.07 7.61
CA CYS A 256 4.27 3.91 8.77
C CYS A 256 5.40 3.94 9.80
N LEU A 257 6.11 2.83 10.00
CA LEU A 257 7.29 2.79 10.87
C LEU A 257 8.40 3.70 10.32
N GLY A 258 8.70 3.60 9.02
CA GLY A 258 9.69 4.46 8.35
C GLY A 258 9.34 5.94 8.45
N ALA A 259 8.06 6.29 8.20
CA ALA A 259 7.58 7.66 8.31
C ALA A 259 7.65 8.19 9.76
N ALA A 260 7.27 7.35 10.75
CA ALA A 260 7.33 7.72 12.17
C ALA A 260 8.78 7.97 12.63
N ARG A 261 9.72 7.10 12.26
CA ARG A 261 11.14 7.27 12.57
C ARG A 261 11.71 8.53 11.94
N ARG A 262 11.43 8.78 10.66
CA ARG A 262 11.86 10.03 10.03
C ARG A 262 11.32 11.26 10.74
N ALA A 263 10.03 11.27 11.08
CA ALA A 263 9.44 12.37 11.81
C ALA A 263 10.07 12.57 13.19
N LEU A 264 10.39 11.47 13.89
CA LEU A 264 11.11 11.50 15.16
C LEU A 264 12.53 12.03 15.01
N ASP A 265 13.29 11.58 13.99
CA ASP A 265 14.63 12.10 13.68
C ASP A 265 14.57 13.63 13.46
N MET A 266 13.65 14.09 12.61
CA MET A 266 13.44 15.53 12.34
C MET A 266 13.08 16.32 13.60
N LEU A 267 12.21 15.76 14.45
CA LEU A 267 11.84 16.36 15.74
C LEU A 267 13.08 16.52 16.64
N CYS A 268 13.86 15.46 16.78
CA CYS A 268 15.07 15.44 17.62
C CYS A 268 16.12 16.44 17.13
N ASP A 269 16.39 16.46 15.82
CA ASP A 269 17.35 17.37 15.20
C ASP A 269 16.96 18.83 15.42
N TYR A 270 15.72 19.17 15.17
CA TYR A 270 15.24 20.53 15.37
C TYR A 270 15.20 20.93 16.85
N ALA A 271 14.75 20.04 17.74
CA ALA A 271 14.69 20.28 19.18
C ALA A 271 16.09 20.55 19.79
N ASN A 272 17.13 19.90 19.26
CA ASN A 272 18.50 20.13 19.69
C ASN A 272 19.10 21.46 19.21
N GLN A 273 18.57 22.05 18.12
CA GLN A 273 19.07 23.29 17.53
C GLN A 273 18.27 24.50 17.98
N ARG A 274 16.97 24.36 18.21
CA ARG A 274 16.06 25.47 18.50
C ARG A 274 16.11 25.86 19.99
N GLU A 275 16.40 27.11 20.24
CA GLU A 275 16.37 27.71 21.60
C GLU A 275 15.16 28.62 21.76
N THR A 276 14.52 28.57 22.94
CA THR A 276 13.43 29.45 23.37
C THR A 276 13.57 29.68 24.87
N PHE A 277 13.37 30.94 25.30
CA PHE A 277 13.52 31.34 26.72
C PHE A 277 14.86 30.91 27.33
N GLY A 278 15.95 30.97 26.53
CA GLY A 278 17.31 30.70 26.99
C GLY A 278 17.68 29.20 27.13
N GLU A 279 16.82 28.28 26.68
CA GLU A 279 17.06 26.84 26.71
C GLU A 279 16.64 26.19 25.39
N ARG A 280 17.30 25.07 25.02
CA ARG A 280 16.92 24.28 23.84
C ARG A 280 15.53 23.66 24.05
N LEU A 281 14.81 23.42 22.94
CA LEU A 281 13.56 22.65 23.02
C LEU A 281 13.81 21.24 23.56
N ALA A 282 14.93 20.62 23.25
CA ALA A 282 15.34 19.31 23.76
C ALA A 282 15.43 19.22 25.29
N ASP A 283 15.65 20.35 25.97
CA ASP A 283 15.73 20.44 27.44
C ASP A 283 14.34 20.56 28.10
N ARG A 284 13.27 20.69 27.30
CA ARG A 284 11.89 20.76 27.78
C ARG A 284 11.33 19.35 28.03
N GLN A 285 10.79 19.10 29.21
CA GLN A 285 10.25 17.81 29.63
C GLN A 285 9.18 17.26 28.68
N SER A 286 8.30 18.12 28.15
CA SER A 286 7.25 17.71 27.19
C SER A 286 7.83 17.13 25.89
N ILE A 287 8.93 17.72 25.38
CA ILE A 287 9.62 17.21 24.19
C ILE A 287 10.28 15.85 24.49
N GLN A 288 10.93 15.75 25.65
CA GLN A 288 11.57 14.51 26.09
C GLN A 288 10.56 13.38 26.23
N TRP A 289 9.35 13.64 26.71
CA TRP A 289 8.27 12.65 26.78
C TRP A 289 7.80 12.20 25.40
N TRP A 290 7.61 13.15 24.46
CA TRP A 290 7.25 12.80 23.09
C TRP A 290 8.31 11.90 22.43
N VAL A 291 9.58 12.23 22.58
CA VAL A 291 10.68 11.41 22.05
C VAL A 291 10.64 10.01 22.67
N ALA A 292 10.53 9.88 23.99
CA ALA A 292 10.49 8.59 24.68
C ALA A 292 9.29 7.73 24.27
N ASP A 293 8.11 8.35 24.17
CA ASP A 293 6.88 7.66 23.77
C ASP A 293 6.95 7.20 22.30
N LEU A 294 7.45 8.04 21.39
CA LEU A 294 7.59 7.68 19.98
C LEU A 294 8.62 6.58 19.79
N GLU A 295 9.79 6.67 20.43
CA GLU A 295 10.83 5.63 20.35
C GLU A 295 10.29 4.27 20.83
N THR A 296 9.61 4.26 21.99
CA THR A 296 8.98 3.05 22.53
C THR A 296 7.96 2.47 21.58
N ARG A 297 7.10 3.30 21.00
CA ARG A 297 6.04 2.88 20.09
C ARG A 297 6.59 2.40 18.74
N CYS A 298 7.64 3.01 18.21
CA CYS A 298 8.35 2.55 17.02
C CYS A 298 8.95 1.15 17.25
N HIS A 299 9.58 0.94 18.40
CA HIS A 299 10.11 -0.36 18.79
C HIS A 299 9.01 -1.43 18.87
N CYS A 300 7.87 -1.11 19.50
CA CYS A 300 6.72 -2.01 19.56
C CYS A 300 6.20 -2.38 18.16
N LEU A 301 6.04 -1.40 17.26
CA LEU A 301 5.59 -1.66 15.88
C LEU A 301 6.56 -2.55 15.12
N GLN A 302 7.86 -2.31 15.27
CA GLN A 302 8.89 -3.16 14.65
C GLN A 302 8.78 -4.62 15.09
N LEU A 303 8.63 -4.86 16.40
CA LEU A 303 8.44 -6.22 16.92
C LEU A 303 7.14 -6.88 16.40
N MET A 304 6.06 -6.10 16.28
CA MET A 304 4.81 -6.59 15.69
C MET A 304 4.98 -6.98 14.22
N LEU A 305 5.71 -6.19 13.42
CA LEU A 305 6.02 -6.46 12.03
C LEU A 305 6.86 -7.72 11.87
N TRP A 306 7.94 -7.85 12.62
CA TRP A 306 8.80 -9.03 12.57
C TRP A 306 8.05 -10.30 13.01
N HIS A 307 7.23 -10.23 14.06
CA HIS A 307 6.41 -11.36 14.48
C HIS A 307 5.42 -11.80 13.38
N ALA A 308 4.72 -10.83 12.77
CA ALA A 308 3.75 -11.14 11.72
C ALA A 308 4.43 -11.70 10.47
N ALA A 309 5.55 -11.12 10.05
CA ALA A 309 6.32 -11.57 8.90
C ALA A 309 6.87 -12.99 9.10
N ALA A 310 7.53 -13.26 10.23
CA ALA A 310 8.02 -14.60 10.55
C ALA A 310 6.89 -15.65 10.63
N LYS A 311 5.72 -15.26 11.13
CA LYS A 311 4.53 -16.12 11.16
C LYS A 311 3.99 -16.39 9.76
N GLN A 312 3.99 -15.40 8.87
CA GLN A 312 3.60 -15.54 7.46
C GLN A 312 4.56 -16.47 6.72
N ASP A 313 5.87 -16.28 6.89
CA ASP A 313 6.91 -17.12 6.27
C ASP A 313 6.82 -18.59 6.73
N ALA A 314 6.33 -18.81 7.94
CA ALA A 314 6.02 -20.14 8.46
C ALA A 314 4.65 -20.68 7.98
N GLY A 315 3.95 -20.01 7.06
CA GLY A 315 2.63 -20.42 6.55
C GLY A 315 1.47 -20.18 7.53
N GLY A 316 1.66 -19.36 8.56
CA GLY A 316 0.64 -19.05 9.56
C GLY A 316 -0.37 -18.00 9.10
N ASP A 317 -1.58 -18.03 9.67
CA ASP A 317 -2.61 -17.02 9.45
C ASP A 317 -2.28 -15.71 10.20
N VAL A 318 -2.03 -14.64 9.45
CA VAL A 318 -1.62 -13.32 9.96
C VAL A 318 -2.73 -12.25 9.90
N ARG A 319 -3.99 -12.63 9.68
CA ARG A 319 -5.12 -11.67 9.56
C ARG A 319 -5.27 -10.78 10.79
N THR A 320 -5.06 -11.34 11.96
CA THR A 320 -5.14 -10.61 13.24
C THR A 320 -4.00 -9.64 13.38
N GLU A 321 -2.77 -10.10 13.16
CA GLU A 321 -1.54 -9.31 13.22
C GLU A 321 -1.58 -8.16 12.20
N ALA A 322 -1.99 -8.43 10.96
CA ALA A 322 -2.12 -7.41 9.92
C ALA A 322 -3.13 -6.31 10.30
N SER A 323 -4.24 -6.67 10.98
CA SER A 323 -5.19 -5.69 11.51
C SER A 323 -4.60 -4.86 12.65
N MET A 324 -3.86 -5.48 13.57
CA MET A 324 -3.16 -4.78 14.66
C MET A 324 -2.10 -3.82 14.12
N ILE A 325 -1.26 -4.28 13.21
CA ILE A 325 -0.16 -3.53 12.61
C ILE A 325 -0.68 -2.32 11.85
N LYS A 326 -1.69 -2.51 10.98
CA LYS A 326 -2.28 -1.42 10.21
C LYS A 326 -2.89 -0.36 11.12
N LEU A 327 -3.65 -0.76 12.12
CA LEU A 327 -4.25 0.15 13.10
C LEU A 327 -3.17 0.92 13.87
N TYR A 328 -2.28 0.21 14.52
CA TYR A 328 -1.25 0.79 15.39
C TYR A 328 -0.26 1.64 14.61
N GLY A 329 0.23 1.16 13.47
CA GLY A 329 1.22 1.84 12.65
C GLY A 329 0.72 3.16 12.08
N THR A 330 -0.50 3.18 11.53
CA THR A 330 -1.06 4.43 10.97
C THR A 330 -1.36 5.48 12.03
N GLU A 331 -1.74 5.09 13.24
CA GLU A 331 -1.96 6.03 14.35
C GLU A 331 -0.63 6.53 14.93
N LEU A 332 0.36 5.64 15.11
CA LEU A 332 1.72 6.04 15.51
C LEU A 332 2.33 7.06 14.54
N ALA A 333 2.30 6.78 13.24
CA ALA A 333 2.86 7.69 12.24
C ALA A 333 2.12 9.05 12.22
N THR A 334 0.81 9.04 12.43
CA THR A 334 0.02 10.29 12.57
C THR A 334 0.54 11.13 13.73
N ASP A 335 0.69 10.53 14.92
CA ASP A 335 1.15 11.23 16.12
C ASP A 335 2.59 11.72 15.98
N ALA A 336 3.49 10.88 15.42
CA ALA A 336 4.89 11.24 15.22
C ALA A 336 5.05 12.45 14.29
N ILE A 337 4.30 12.48 13.20
CA ILE A 337 4.35 13.60 12.25
C ILE A 337 3.74 14.86 12.87
N ASP A 338 2.60 14.74 13.57
CA ASP A 338 1.95 15.88 14.24
C ASP A 338 2.86 16.49 15.30
N TRP A 339 3.52 15.69 16.13
CA TRP A 339 4.45 16.17 17.15
C TRP A 339 5.72 16.77 16.52
N ALA A 340 6.21 16.24 15.40
CA ALA A 340 7.29 16.88 14.65
C ALA A 340 6.85 18.25 14.12
N MET A 341 5.68 18.34 13.46
CA MET A 341 5.12 19.61 12.97
C MET A 341 4.96 20.62 14.11
N GLN A 342 4.44 20.19 15.26
CA GLN A 342 4.29 21.04 16.44
C GLN A 342 5.66 21.55 16.96
N THR A 343 6.69 20.69 16.97
CA THR A 343 8.04 21.06 17.42
C THR A 343 8.68 22.10 16.51
N TYR A 344 8.48 21.98 15.18
CA TYR A 344 8.94 22.97 14.19
C TYR A 344 8.17 24.31 14.26
N GLY A 345 7.01 24.37 14.94
CA GLY A 345 6.19 25.57 15.04
C GLY A 345 5.70 26.07 13.69
N ALA A 346 5.82 27.36 13.40
CA ALA A 346 5.36 27.93 12.13
C ALA A 346 6.02 27.30 10.90
N MET A 347 7.30 26.90 10.98
CA MET A 347 8.02 26.20 9.92
C MET A 347 7.39 24.85 9.62
N GLY A 348 6.90 24.13 10.63
CA GLY A 348 6.17 22.87 10.46
C GLY A 348 4.87 22.97 9.67
N MET A 349 4.33 24.18 9.51
CA MET A 349 3.10 24.47 8.73
C MET A 349 3.39 24.87 7.29
N THR A 350 4.66 25.02 6.91
CA THR A 350 5.04 25.41 5.55
C THR A 350 5.08 24.23 4.59
N LYS A 351 5.04 24.51 3.29
CA LYS A 351 5.29 23.52 2.23
C LYS A 351 6.78 23.31 1.92
N GLU A 352 7.68 23.93 2.69
CA GLU A 352 9.13 23.80 2.53
C GLU A 352 9.67 22.51 3.14
N LEU A 353 8.94 21.94 4.11
CA LEU A 353 9.29 20.69 4.78
C LEU A 353 8.42 19.51 4.28
N PRO A 354 8.92 18.28 4.31
CA PRO A 354 8.16 17.12 3.88
C PRO A 354 6.98 16.76 4.81
N LEU A 355 6.94 17.32 6.03
CA LEU A 355 6.01 16.94 7.09
C LEU A 355 4.54 17.07 6.68
N HIS A 356 4.15 18.11 5.94
CA HIS A 356 2.77 18.29 5.50
C HIS A 356 2.33 17.20 4.51
N LEU A 357 3.20 16.75 3.58
CA LEU A 357 2.92 15.64 2.68
C LEU A 357 2.91 14.31 3.41
N MET A 358 3.83 14.10 4.35
CA MET A 358 3.83 12.93 5.21
C MET A 358 2.50 12.83 5.98
N ALA A 359 2.03 13.94 6.57
CA ALA A 359 0.76 13.99 7.30
C ALA A 359 -0.44 13.64 6.40
N GLN A 360 -0.51 14.20 5.20
CA GLN A 360 -1.58 13.93 4.25
C GLN A 360 -1.60 12.46 3.81
N ARG A 361 -0.45 11.88 3.49
CA ARG A 361 -0.32 10.48 3.06
C ARG A 361 -0.70 9.52 4.17
N VAL A 362 -0.18 9.72 5.38
CA VAL A 362 -0.53 8.88 6.53
C VAL A 362 -2.01 9.04 6.89
N ARG A 363 -2.61 10.23 6.70
CA ARG A 363 -4.05 10.41 6.90
C ARG A 363 -4.89 9.54 5.96
N LEU A 364 -4.47 9.40 4.70
CA LEU A 364 -5.10 8.48 3.74
C LEU A 364 -4.94 7.02 4.19
N MET A 365 -3.76 6.65 4.68
CA MET A 365 -3.47 5.28 5.17
C MET A 365 -4.40 4.85 6.29
N ARG A 366 -4.98 5.76 7.08
CA ARG A 366 -5.97 5.43 8.10
C ARG A 366 -7.34 5.05 7.52
N ILE A 367 -7.57 5.28 6.22
CA ILE A 367 -8.87 5.07 5.54
C ILE A 367 -8.82 3.85 4.63
N TYR A 368 -7.90 3.82 3.66
CA TYR A 368 -7.85 2.71 2.71
C TYR A 368 -7.32 1.41 3.35
N GLU A 369 -7.52 0.29 2.68
CA GLU A 369 -7.27 -1.09 3.17
C GLU A 369 -8.02 -1.40 4.48
N GLY A 370 -9.17 -0.75 4.67
CA GLY A 370 -10.01 -0.79 5.87
C GLY A 370 -9.70 0.34 6.86
N PRO A 371 -10.68 1.15 7.24
CA PRO A 371 -10.47 2.24 8.20
C PRO A 371 -10.12 1.70 9.59
N SER A 372 -9.49 2.56 10.42
CA SER A 372 -9.05 2.22 11.79
C SER A 372 -10.19 1.61 12.64
N GLU A 373 -11.42 2.06 12.44
CA GLU A 373 -12.62 1.59 13.13
C GLU A 373 -12.94 0.13 12.79
N ILE A 374 -12.76 -0.27 11.53
CA ILE A 374 -12.97 -1.66 11.10
C ILE A 374 -11.93 -2.59 11.70
N HIS A 375 -10.67 -2.18 11.77
CA HIS A 375 -9.65 -2.99 12.42
C HIS A 375 -9.95 -3.18 13.92
N ARG A 376 -10.38 -2.13 14.62
CA ARG A 376 -10.85 -2.23 16.01
C ARG A 376 -12.03 -3.19 16.14
N TRP A 377 -13.03 -3.07 15.27
CA TRP A 377 -14.19 -3.95 15.25
C TRP A 377 -13.82 -5.42 15.00
N VAL A 378 -12.95 -5.69 14.02
CA VAL A 378 -12.47 -7.05 13.70
C VAL A 378 -11.77 -7.67 14.90
N LEU A 379 -10.83 -6.94 15.51
CA LEU A 379 -10.06 -7.42 16.67
C LEU A 379 -10.96 -7.69 17.88
N ALA A 380 -11.84 -6.74 18.20
CA ALA A 380 -12.78 -6.88 19.32
C ALA A 380 -13.72 -8.08 19.12
N ARG A 381 -14.30 -8.21 17.91
CA ARG A 381 -15.22 -9.31 17.59
C ARG A 381 -14.53 -10.68 17.67
N GLN A 382 -13.29 -10.77 17.19
CA GLN A 382 -12.52 -12.01 17.27
C GLN A 382 -12.27 -12.40 18.73
N ARG A 383 -11.84 -11.46 19.55
CA ARG A 383 -11.55 -11.72 20.98
C ARG A 383 -12.81 -12.09 21.77
N LEU A 384 -13.92 -11.38 21.54
CA LEU A 384 -15.18 -11.68 22.21
C LEU A 384 -15.74 -13.06 21.86
N LYS A 385 -15.59 -13.50 20.59
CA LYS A 385 -16.01 -14.84 20.17
C LYS A 385 -15.19 -15.98 20.78
N GLN A 386 -13.93 -15.75 21.13
CA GLN A 386 -13.07 -16.77 21.76
C GLN A 386 -13.49 -17.06 23.20
N ASN A 387 -14.28 -16.19 23.83
CA ASN A 387 -14.72 -16.29 25.21
C ASN A 387 -16.24 -16.54 25.34
N ALA A 388 -16.95 -16.79 24.23
CA ALA A 388 -18.37 -17.15 24.17
C ALA A 388 -18.54 -18.65 23.90
#